data_6bfc30fe263d3cf3398f3bb8121e7e53
#
_entry.id   6bfc30fe263d3cf3398f3bb8121e7e53
#
_cell.length_a   1.000
_cell.length_b   1.000
_cell.length_c   1.000
_cell.angle_alpha   90.00
_cell.angle_beta   90.00
_cell.angle_gamma   90.00
#
_symmetry.space_group_name_H-M   'P 1'
#
loop_
_entity.id
_entity.type
_entity.pdbx_description
1 polymer ?
#
loop_
_entity_poly.entity_id
_entity_poly.type
_entity_poly.pdbx_seq_one_letter_code
_entity_poly.pdbx_strand_id
1 'polypeptide(L)'
;MRYLVEVIEAEQAPPGQSAQPQSEQAAVAPTHRTVNVVDAGADPTGVKDSTAVINAAIRRVHEAGGGTVHLPAGSYKVSAPFIELLGGVHLQGAGRESTVIFADTGAGSEQKTAIIHAGTWHAPRISKNNLLMGISDLWIKSSHPRPSHVSSTAPTAGKDGMHPNIGGILLHTELGDNPPEPDGTHRIENVLIWDVAFGVAVLGLDDQGCQLRNIRVRRTLGAGVVVGKSPEHIASVTAGRREIGAADNIIDAVDVSGANIAGGTNAGFEIYATNSTLIGCKSWYNRRSIHGIEGKPGGIWDTSNMHRFTAAGAGFFIRGGRNILTACTAQENGGHGFVLVGHSSQVTGCRSASSSWHDCVSGEAKPAEAADFFVTNWAHHLILSSNIAQAEYKGKTPRYGFAIEKWAHDISGTSNMTVDIPTPHRATDMGVAVKLEINTNTIN
;
A
#
# COMPACT_ATOMS: atom_id res chain seq x y z
N MET A 1 -19.32 35.41 -24.68
CA MET A 1 -20.37 34.38 -24.67
C MET A 1 -21.32 34.69 -23.52
N ARG A 2 -22.55 35.09 -23.85
CA ARG A 2 -23.57 35.41 -22.85
C ARG A 2 -24.32 34.12 -22.53
N TYR A 3 -24.42 33.74 -21.27
CA TYR A 3 -25.27 32.65 -20.81
C TYR A 3 -26.66 33.19 -20.61
N LEU A 4 -27.65 32.63 -21.34
CA LEU A 4 -29.06 32.80 -21.09
C LEU A 4 -29.44 31.91 -19.89
N VAL A 5 -30.08 32.52 -18.90
CA VAL A 5 -30.74 31.79 -17.81
C VAL A 5 -32.24 31.74 -18.20
N GLU A 6 -32.70 30.56 -18.54
CA GLU A 6 -34.16 30.32 -18.69
C GLU A 6 -34.76 30.09 -17.30
N VAL A 7 -35.71 30.94 -16.98
CA VAL A 7 -36.56 30.81 -15.80
C VAL A 7 -37.74 29.91 -16.19
N ILE A 8 -37.81 28.74 -15.60
CA ILE A 8 -38.98 27.83 -15.74
C ILE A 8 -40.03 28.26 -14.73
N GLU A 9 -41.18 28.76 -15.22
CA GLU A 9 -42.35 29.05 -14.41
C GLU A 9 -43.01 27.73 -13.93
N ALA A 10 -43.25 27.64 -12.62
CA ALA A 10 -43.90 26.50 -12.01
C ALA A 10 -45.41 26.56 -12.26
N GLU A 11 -45.92 25.59 -12.99
CA GLU A 11 -47.37 25.35 -13.11
C GLU A 11 -47.97 24.91 -11.76
N GLN A 12 -49.05 25.63 -11.35
CA GLN A 12 -49.80 25.31 -10.14
C GLN A 12 -50.69 24.07 -10.38
N ALA A 13 -50.54 23.06 -9.53
CA ALA A 13 -51.43 21.91 -9.50
C ALA A 13 -52.78 22.23 -8.80
N PRO A 14 -53.89 21.59 -9.21
CA PRO A 14 -55.20 21.84 -8.67
C PRO A 14 -55.38 21.29 -7.24
N PRO A 15 -56.20 21.92 -6.39
CA PRO A 15 -56.45 21.49 -5.03
C PRO A 15 -57.43 20.33 -4.94
N GLY A 16 -57.10 19.31 -4.22
CA GLY A 16 -58.06 18.38 -3.67
C GLY A 16 -57.82 16.89 -3.87
N GLN A 17 -56.95 16.31 -3.07
CA GLN A 17 -57.16 14.95 -2.58
C GLN A 17 -56.54 14.85 -1.18
N SER A 18 -57.35 14.58 -0.18
CA SER A 18 -56.96 14.33 1.20
C SER A 18 -56.14 13.06 1.28
N ALA A 19 -54.82 13.21 1.52
CA ALA A 19 -53.94 12.10 1.83
C ALA A 19 -54.31 11.56 3.21
N GLN A 20 -54.65 10.29 3.28
CA GLN A 20 -54.67 9.54 4.54
C GLN A 20 -53.28 9.54 5.17
N PRO A 21 -53.18 9.65 6.51
CA PRO A 21 -51.87 9.55 7.16
C PRO A 21 -51.35 8.13 7.00
N GLN A 22 -50.34 7.96 6.14
CA GLN A 22 -49.49 6.79 6.19
C GLN A 22 -48.80 6.82 7.56
N SER A 23 -49.04 5.77 8.35
CA SER A 23 -48.31 5.55 9.58
C SER A 23 -46.82 5.53 9.23
N GLU A 24 -46.12 6.61 9.54
CA GLU A 24 -44.66 6.62 9.59
C GLU A 24 -44.23 5.50 10.56
N GLN A 25 -43.87 4.34 10.02
CA GLN A 25 -43.01 3.43 10.76
C GLN A 25 -41.73 4.21 10.98
N ALA A 26 -41.58 4.71 12.22
CA ALA A 26 -40.36 5.32 12.66
C ALA A 26 -39.23 4.33 12.35
N ALA A 27 -38.40 4.64 11.36
CA ALA A 27 -37.21 3.91 11.07
C ALA A 27 -36.37 3.95 12.36
N VAL A 28 -36.36 2.81 13.09
CA VAL A 28 -35.50 2.66 14.26
C VAL A 28 -34.08 2.93 13.73
N ALA A 29 -33.51 4.03 14.17
CA ALA A 29 -32.13 4.38 13.81
C ALA A 29 -31.27 3.14 14.08
N PRO A 30 -30.42 2.70 13.14
CA PRO A 30 -29.62 1.52 13.33
C PRO A 30 -28.74 1.74 14.57
N THR A 31 -29.05 1.04 15.66
CA THR A 31 -28.24 1.08 16.87
C THR A 31 -26.89 0.49 16.51
N HIS A 32 -25.86 1.32 16.49
CA HIS A 32 -24.49 0.91 16.24
C HIS A 32 -24.11 -0.22 17.23
N ARG A 33 -23.99 -1.43 16.71
CA ARG A 33 -23.81 -2.61 17.54
C ARG A 33 -22.31 -2.82 17.81
N THR A 34 -21.93 -2.87 19.08
CA THR A 34 -20.57 -3.21 19.49
C THR A 34 -20.55 -4.60 20.13
N VAL A 35 -19.68 -5.46 19.68
CA VAL A 35 -19.40 -6.79 20.29
C VAL A 35 -18.00 -6.80 20.84
N ASN A 36 -17.87 -6.97 22.16
CA ASN A 36 -16.59 -7.17 22.82
C ASN A 36 -16.20 -8.65 22.70
N VAL A 37 -15.05 -8.94 22.12
CA VAL A 37 -14.63 -10.34 21.86
C VAL A 37 -14.27 -11.09 23.14
N VAL A 38 -13.84 -10.44 24.21
CA VAL A 38 -13.53 -11.07 25.49
C VAL A 38 -14.83 -11.57 26.14
N ASP A 39 -15.89 -10.77 26.11
CA ASP A 39 -17.21 -11.19 26.60
C ASP A 39 -17.78 -12.34 25.76
N ALA A 40 -17.35 -12.45 24.50
CA ALA A 40 -17.70 -13.57 23.62
C ALA A 40 -16.80 -14.81 23.82
N GLY A 41 -15.78 -14.74 24.70
CA GLY A 41 -14.92 -15.88 25.04
C GLY A 41 -13.53 -15.88 24.38
N ALA A 42 -13.10 -14.77 23.75
CA ALA A 42 -11.73 -14.65 23.26
C ALA A 42 -10.75 -14.53 24.44
N ASP A 43 -9.56 -15.08 24.27
CA ASP A 43 -8.50 -15.07 25.27
C ASP A 43 -7.52 -13.89 25.06
N PRO A 44 -7.59 -12.85 25.90
CA PRO A 44 -6.69 -11.70 25.81
C PRO A 44 -5.28 -11.96 26.33
N THR A 45 -5.01 -13.15 26.86
CA THR A 45 -3.67 -13.55 27.33
C THR A 45 -2.81 -14.13 26.22
N GLY A 46 -3.42 -14.52 25.10
CA GLY A 46 -2.73 -15.11 23.94
C GLY A 46 -2.33 -16.57 24.11
N VAL A 47 -2.83 -17.25 25.14
CA VAL A 47 -2.57 -18.68 25.36
C VAL A 47 -3.47 -19.54 24.47
N LYS A 48 -4.78 -19.23 24.47
CA LYS A 48 -5.76 -19.94 23.63
C LYS A 48 -5.96 -19.24 22.31
N ASP A 49 -6.23 -20.02 21.27
CA ASP A 49 -6.58 -19.50 19.95
C ASP A 49 -7.94 -18.79 19.99
N SER A 50 -7.98 -17.56 19.53
CA SER A 50 -9.17 -16.70 19.52
C SER A 50 -9.81 -16.57 18.14
N THR A 51 -9.24 -17.21 17.09
CA THR A 51 -9.69 -17.08 15.69
C THR A 51 -11.18 -17.33 15.52
N ALA A 52 -11.66 -18.46 16.05
CA ALA A 52 -13.07 -18.85 15.90
C ALA A 52 -14.02 -17.86 16.58
N VAL A 53 -13.66 -17.37 17.76
CA VAL A 53 -14.47 -16.41 18.52
C VAL A 53 -14.52 -15.05 17.82
N ILE A 54 -13.37 -14.54 17.36
CA ILE A 54 -13.31 -13.28 16.63
C ILE A 54 -14.12 -13.37 15.34
N ASN A 55 -13.97 -14.45 14.56
CA ASN A 55 -14.72 -14.63 13.32
C ASN A 55 -16.23 -14.80 13.58
N ALA A 56 -16.65 -15.43 14.68
CA ALA A 56 -18.05 -15.51 15.07
C ALA A 56 -18.62 -14.13 15.44
N ALA A 57 -17.85 -13.29 16.14
CA ALA A 57 -18.23 -11.93 16.46
C ALA A 57 -18.38 -11.06 15.18
N ILE A 58 -17.46 -11.19 14.23
CA ILE A 58 -17.52 -10.52 12.93
C ILE A 58 -18.78 -10.92 12.17
N ARG A 59 -19.07 -12.21 12.04
CA ARG A 59 -20.29 -12.70 11.38
C ARG A 59 -21.56 -12.15 12.04
N ARG A 60 -21.63 -12.20 13.37
CA ARG A 60 -22.78 -11.69 14.13
C ARG A 60 -23.03 -10.20 13.89
N VAL A 61 -21.96 -9.39 13.83
CA VAL A 61 -22.06 -7.94 13.56
C VAL A 61 -22.46 -7.70 12.12
N HIS A 62 -21.88 -8.43 11.17
CA HIS A 62 -22.22 -8.34 9.75
C HIS A 62 -23.70 -8.68 9.49
N GLU A 63 -24.18 -9.81 10.01
CA GLU A 63 -25.56 -10.28 9.86
C GLU A 63 -26.58 -9.32 10.50
N ALA A 64 -26.15 -8.55 11.50
CA ALA A 64 -26.95 -7.51 12.13
C ALA A 64 -26.96 -6.17 11.38
N GLY A 65 -26.35 -6.11 10.18
CA GLY A 65 -26.30 -4.91 9.35
C GLY A 65 -25.05 -4.04 9.57
N GLY A 66 -24.09 -4.49 10.35
CA GLY A 66 -22.83 -3.79 10.61
C GLY A 66 -22.65 -3.33 12.05
N GLY A 67 -21.46 -2.78 12.33
CA GLY A 67 -21.07 -2.29 13.65
C GLY A 67 -19.61 -2.53 13.97
N THR A 68 -19.26 -2.54 15.27
CA THR A 68 -17.89 -2.70 15.76
C THR A 68 -17.68 -4.05 16.45
N VAL A 69 -16.60 -4.73 16.06
CA VAL A 69 -16.02 -5.83 16.83
C VAL A 69 -14.83 -5.27 17.59
N HIS A 70 -14.98 -5.14 18.91
CA HIS A 70 -13.98 -4.55 19.78
C HIS A 70 -13.09 -5.59 20.44
N LEU A 71 -11.77 -5.42 20.29
CA LEU A 71 -10.74 -6.20 20.96
C LEU A 71 -10.16 -5.35 22.10
N PRO A 72 -10.51 -5.58 23.35
CA PRO A 72 -9.88 -4.92 24.50
C PRO A 72 -8.34 -5.05 24.50
N ALA A 73 -7.69 -4.30 25.38
CA ALA A 73 -6.25 -4.44 25.61
C ALA A 73 -5.90 -5.90 25.95
N GLY A 74 -4.88 -6.42 25.26
CA GLY A 74 -4.45 -7.80 25.43
C GLY A 74 -3.72 -8.35 24.19
N SER A 75 -3.31 -9.60 24.27
CA SER A 75 -2.70 -10.32 23.18
C SER A 75 -3.61 -11.45 22.71
N TYR A 76 -3.97 -11.47 21.46
CA TYR A 76 -4.89 -12.46 20.87
C TYR A 76 -4.14 -13.36 19.90
N LYS A 77 -4.00 -14.62 20.25
CA LYS A 77 -3.45 -15.63 19.34
C LYS A 77 -4.47 -15.98 18.28
N VAL A 78 -4.03 -15.97 17.01
CA VAL A 78 -4.85 -16.41 15.88
C VAL A 78 -4.08 -17.39 15.00
N SER A 79 -4.79 -18.31 14.37
CA SER A 79 -4.23 -19.30 13.44
C SER A 79 -5.08 -19.39 12.18
N ALA A 80 -4.62 -20.14 11.17
CA ALA A 80 -5.41 -20.35 9.95
C ALA A 80 -6.81 -20.89 10.28
N PRO A 81 -7.88 -20.40 9.59
CA PRO A 81 -7.87 -19.55 8.41
C PRO A 81 -7.67 -18.06 8.68
N PHE A 82 -7.29 -17.64 9.87
CA PHE A 82 -7.10 -16.26 10.32
C PHE A 82 -8.41 -15.46 10.45
N ILE A 83 -8.33 -14.14 10.48
CA ILE A 83 -9.49 -13.26 10.70
C ILE A 83 -10.07 -12.88 9.34
N GLU A 84 -11.28 -13.38 9.05
CA GLU A 84 -12.02 -13.00 7.85
C GLU A 84 -12.89 -11.78 8.14
N LEU A 85 -12.54 -10.63 7.53
CA LEU A 85 -13.29 -9.40 7.68
C LEU A 85 -14.48 -9.37 6.71
N LEU A 86 -15.63 -8.92 7.19
CA LEU A 86 -16.88 -8.83 6.44
C LEU A 86 -17.33 -7.39 6.29
N GLY A 87 -18.08 -7.09 5.21
CA GLY A 87 -18.63 -5.77 4.95
C GLY A 87 -19.50 -5.24 6.10
N GLY A 88 -19.41 -3.94 6.38
CA GLY A 88 -20.10 -3.29 7.49
C GLY A 88 -19.44 -3.47 8.86
N VAL A 89 -18.32 -4.21 8.95
CA VAL A 89 -17.65 -4.48 10.23
C VAL A 89 -16.43 -3.61 10.40
N HIS A 90 -16.36 -2.93 11.55
CA HIS A 90 -15.16 -2.28 12.05
C HIS A 90 -14.49 -3.16 13.11
N LEU A 91 -13.32 -3.70 12.82
CA LEU A 91 -12.48 -4.42 13.76
C LEU A 91 -11.59 -3.41 14.48
N GLN A 92 -11.85 -3.18 15.77
CA GLN A 92 -11.22 -2.14 16.54
C GLN A 92 -10.49 -2.68 17.77
N GLY A 93 -9.22 -2.34 17.91
CA GLY A 93 -8.47 -2.55 19.14
C GLY A 93 -8.68 -1.43 20.17
N ALA A 94 -8.18 -1.63 21.38
CA ALA A 94 -8.15 -0.61 22.43
C ALA A 94 -7.01 0.41 22.26
N GLY A 95 -6.09 0.16 21.36
CA GLY A 95 -4.95 1.02 21.04
C GLY A 95 -3.84 0.23 20.35
N ARG A 96 -3.12 0.91 19.49
CA ARG A 96 -2.07 0.36 18.62
C ARG A 96 -0.98 -0.43 19.35
N GLU A 97 -0.72 -0.13 20.61
CA GLU A 97 0.27 -0.82 21.42
C GLU A 97 -0.36 -1.67 22.53
N SER A 98 -1.66 -1.50 22.75
CA SER A 98 -2.42 -2.17 23.80
C SER A 98 -3.11 -3.45 23.32
N THR A 99 -3.53 -3.51 22.04
CA THR A 99 -4.18 -4.68 21.46
C THR A 99 -3.24 -5.32 20.43
N VAL A 100 -2.83 -6.55 20.67
CA VAL A 100 -1.91 -7.28 19.81
C VAL A 100 -2.61 -8.51 19.24
N ILE A 101 -2.67 -8.61 17.92
CA ILE A 101 -3.03 -9.84 17.21
C ILE A 101 -1.75 -10.49 16.74
N PHE A 102 -1.45 -11.69 17.22
CA PHE A 102 -0.29 -12.42 16.76
C PHE A 102 -0.68 -13.74 16.13
N ALA A 103 -0.18 -13.95 14.91
CA ALA A 103 -0.53 -15.11 14.13
C ALA A 103 0.42 -16.26 14.37
N ASP A 104 -0.13 -17.42 14.67
CA ASP A 104 0.58 -18.68 14.57
C ASP A 104 0.63 -19.08 13.09
N THR A 105 1.76 -18.77 12.47
CA THR A 105 1.96 -19.02 11.05
C THR A 105 2.60 -20.38 10.75
N GLY A 106 2.82 -21.21 11.79
CA GLY A 106 3.54 -22.48 11.67
C GLY A 106 2.85 -23.50 10.77
N ALA A 107 1.50 -23.49 10.73
CA ALA A 107 0.72 -24.35 9.83
C ALA A 107 0.72 -23.86 8.37
N GLY A 108 1.14 -22.61 8.15
CA GLY A 108 1.23 -22.02 6.82
C GLY A 108 -0.11 -21.80 6.12
N SER A 109 -0.01 -21.36 4.88
CA SER A 109 -1.10 -21.30 3.92
C SER A 109 -0.52 -21.58 2.53
N GLU A 110 -1.14 -22.46 1.78
CA GLU A 110 -0.76 -22.69 0.38
C GLU A 110 -1.08 -21.45 -0.47
N GLN A 111 -2.14 -20.74 -0.12
CA GLN A 111 -2.53 -19.51 -0.80
C GLN A 111 -1.97 -18.29 -0.08
N LYS A 112 -1.55 -17.30 -0.86
CA LYS A 112 -1.13 -16.02 -0.33
C LYS A 112 -2.34 -15.27 0.23
N THR A 113 -2.33 -15.00 1.53
CA THR A 113 -3.40 -14.37 2.30
C THR A 113 -2.82 -13.46 3.39
N ALA A 114 -3.64 -13.01 4.35
CA ALA A 114 -3.19 -12.18 5.46
C ALA A 114 -3.83 -12.58 6.80
N ILE A 115 -3.25 -12.10 7.89
CA ILE A 115 -3.76 -12.31 9.25
C ILE A 115 -5.16 -11.69 9.41
N ILE A 116 -5.43 -10.57 8.76
CA ILE A 116 -6.77 -10.00 8.61
C ILE A 116 -7.02 -9.89 7.11
N HIS A 117 -8.07 -10.53 6.62
CA HIS A 117 -8.32 -10.57 5.19
C HIS A 117 -9.80 -10.50 4.82
N ALA A 118 -10.06 -9.92 3.64
CA ALA A 118 -11.27 -10.06 2.87
C ALA A 118 -10.87 -10.58 1.48
N GLY A 119 -11.15 -11.82 1.19
CA GLY A 119 -10.63 -12.51 0.00
C GLY A 119 -9.20 -13.06 0.18
N THR A 120 -8.60 -13.53 -0.92
CA THR A 120 -7.21 -13.99 -0.99
C THR A 120 -6.42 -13.16 -2.01
N TRP A 121 -5.10 -13.38 -2.11
CA TRP A 121 -4.29 -12.64 -3.08
C TRP A 121 -4.76 -12.81 -4.53
N HIS A 122 -5.24 -14.01 -4.89
CA HIS A 122 -5.64 -14.36 -6.26
C HIS A 122 -7.16 -14.42 -6.48
N ALA A 123 -7.94 -14.41 -5.41
CA ALA A 123 -9.38 -14.51 -5.51
C ALA A 123 -10.06 -13.43 -4.65
N PRO A 124 -10.81 -12.53 -5.28
CA PRO A 124 -11.56 -11.52 -4.55
C PRO A 124 -12.68 -12.17 -3.73
N ARG A 125 -13.07 -11.50 -2.66
CA ARG A 125 -14.33 -11.76 -2.01
C ARG A 125 -15.43 -11.06 -2.80
N ILE A 126 -16.34 -11.82 -3.35
CA ILE A 126 -17.51 -11.26 -4.01
C ILE A 126 -18.53 -10.85 -2.95
N SER A 127 -18.89 -9.59 -2.94
CA SER A 127 -19.91 -9.02 -2.05
C SER A 127 -21.12 -8.57 -2.85
N LYS A 128 -22.31 -8.80 -2.31
CA LYS A 128 -23.56 -8.26 -2.90
C LYS A 128 -23.81 -6.82 -2.48
N ASN A 129 -23.25 -6.42 -1.35
CA ASN A 129 -23.37 -5.08 -0.79
C ASN A 129 -21.96 -4.62 -0.43
N ASN A 130 -21.50 -3.55 -1.03
CA ASN A 130 -20.20 -2.97 -0.73
C ASN A 130 -20.30 -2.15 0.57
N LEU A 131 -20.30 -2.85 1.70
CA LEU A 131 -20.31 -2.21 2.99
C LEU A 131 -18.89 -1.91 3.44
N LEU A 132 -18.66 -0.70 3.95
CA LEU A 132 -17.42 -0.25 4.54
C LEU A 132 -16.84 -1.28 5.50
N MET A 133 -15.58 -1.63 5.32
CA MET A 133 -14.78 -2.36 6.30
C MET A 133 -13.80 -1.43 6.99
N GLY A 134 -13.66 -1.57 8.31
CA GLY A 134 -12.73 -0.80 9.10
C GLY A 134 -11.78 -1.67 9.90
N ILE A 135 -10.52 -1.22 10.05
CA ILE A 135 -9.52 -1.83 10.93
C ILE A 135 -8.79 -0.68 11.63
N SER A 136 -8.81 -0.66 12.97
CA SER A 136 -8.09 0.38 13.69
C SER A 136 -7.52 -0.05 15.04
N ASP A 137 -6.56 0.74 15.51
CA ASP A 137 -6.07 0.74 16.89
C ASP A 137 -5.49 -0.59 17.38
N LEU A 138 -4.71 -1.27 16.54
CA LEU A 138 -4.16 -2.58 16.88
C LEU A 138 -2.76 -2.82 16.28
N TRP A 139 -2.09 -3.82 16.82
CA TRP A 139 -0.82 -4.33 16.32
C TRP A 139 -0.97 -5.75 15.79
N ILE A 140 -0.55 -5.95 14.56
CA ILE A 140 -0.53 -7.24 13.88
C ILE A 140 0.91 -7.71 13.75
N LYS A 141 1.20 -8.95 14.15
CA LYS A 141 2.52 -9.54 13.96
C LYS A 141 2.46 -11.06 13.84
N SER A 142 3.50 -11.67 13.29
CA SER A 142 3.65 -13.11 13.38
C SER A 142 4.10 -13.53 14.79
N SER A 143 3.79 -14.75 15.18
CA SER A 143 4.14 -15.32 16.49
C SER A 143 5.61 -15.70 16.63
N HIS A 144 6.35 -15.69 15.53
CA HIS A 144 7.71 -16.17 15.54
C HIS A 144 8.69 -15.16 16.14
N PRO A 145 9.76 -15.63 16.81
CA PRO A 145 10.78 -14.75 17.36
C PRO A 145 11.40 -13.90 16.24
N ARG A 146 11.77 -12.69 16.59
CA ARG A 146 12.47 -11.80 15.67
C ARG A 146 13.65 -12.53 15.06
N PRO A 147 13.80 -12.55 13.72
CA PRO A 147 15.06 -12.96 13.15
C PRO A 147 16.15 -12.10 13.80
N SER A 148 17.17 -12.74 14.33
CA SER A 148 18.33 -12.08 14.90
C SER A 148 18.86 -11.10 13.85
N HIS A 149 19.18 -9.88 14.29
CA HIS A 149 19.64 -8.81 13.44
C HIS A 149 20.49 -9.30 12.27
N VAL A 150 19.95 -9.09 11.06
CA VAL A 150 20.74 -9.06 9.83
C VAL A 150 21.73 -10.23 9.73
N SER A 151 21.20 -11.42 9.55
CA SER A 151 21.99 -12.50 8.99
C SER A 151 22.50 -12.06 7.61
N SER A 152 23.76 -12.30 7.34
CA SER A 152 24.39 -12.06 6.04
C SER A 152 23.80 -12.89 4.89
N THR A 153 22.90 -13.77 5.19
CA THR A 153 22.12 -14.55 4.23
C THR A 153 20.69 -14.00 4.18
N ALA A 154 20.15 -13.85 2.99
CA ALA A 154 18.72 -13.53 2.85
C ALA A 154 17.92 -14.51 3.70
N PRO A 155 16.96 -14.02 4.51
CA PRO A 155 16.11 -14.90 5.30
C PRO A 155 15.43 -15.88 4.35
N THR A 156 15.75 -17.14 4.46
CA THR A 156 15.03 -18.17 3.73
C THR A 156 13.63 -18.24 4.32
N ALA A 157 12.65 -18.08 3.45
CA ALA A 157 11.26 -18.29 3.81
C ALA A 157 11.13 -19.56 4.68
N GLY A 158 10.57 -19.41 5.86
CA GLY A 158 10.40 -20.52 6.81
C GLY A 158 11.49 -20.72 7.88
N LYS A 159 12.71 -20.17 7.71
CA LYS A 159 13.74 -20.30 8.76
C LYS A 159 13.66 -19.21 9.84
N ASP A 160 13.18 -18.04 9.49
CA ASP A 160 13.10 -16.91 10.40
C ASP A 160 11.67 -16.68 10.94
N GLY A 161 10.79 -17.65 10.75
CA GLY A 161 9.45 -17.64 11.32
C GLY A 161 8.41 -16.80 10.57
N MET A 162 8.78 -16.11 9.49
CA MET A 162 7.83 -15.44 8.64
C MET A 162 7.37 -16.37 7.51
N HIS A 163 6.07 -16.60 7.41
CA HIS A 163 5.54 -17.42 6.32
C HIS A 163 5.41 -16.59 5.04
N PRO A 164 5.92 -17.07 3.89
CA PRO A 164 5.98 -16.28 2.64
C PRO A 164 4.60 -15.91 2.08
N ASN A 165 3.56 -16.59 2.49
CA ASN A 165 2.21 -16.39 1.99
C ASN A 165 1.28 -15.64 2.96
N ILE A 166 1.75 -15.26 4.16
CA ILE A 166 0.89 -14.66 5.18
C ILE A 166 1.29 -13.20 5.42
N GLY A 167 0.48 -12.27 4.90
CA GLY A 167 0.62 -10.84 5.11
C GLY A 167 -0.06 -10.33 6.37
N GLY A 168 -0.02 -9.01 6.58
CA GLY A 168 -0.69 -8.35 7.68
C GLY A 168 -2.18 -8.16 7.40
N ILE A 169 -2.52 -7.32 6.43
CA ILE A 169 -3.89 -6.99 6.01
C ILE A 169 -4.00 -7.16 4.50
N LEU A 170 -5.08 -7.81 4.08
CA LEU A 170 -5.44 -7.98 2.67
C LEU A 170 -6.92 -7.63 2.46
N LEU A 171 -7.18 -6.58 1.71
CA LEU A 171 -8.50 -6.26 1.18
C LEU A 171 -8.48 -6.54 -0.31
N HIS A 172 -9.29 -7.49 -0.73
CA HIS A 172 -9.50 -7.88 -2.11
C HIS A 172 -10.98 -8.17 -2.28
N THR A 173 -11.76 -7.11 -2.54
CA THR A 173 -13.20 -7.22 -2.68
C THR A 173 -13.65 -6.82 -4.07
N GLU A 174 -14.65 -7.50 -4.57
CA GLU A 174 -15.32 -7.18 -5.83
C GLU A 174 -16.82 -7.28 -5.64
N LEU A 175 -17.55 -6.35 -6.23
CA LEU A 175 -19.00 -6.40 -6.28
C LEU A 175 -19.44 -7.44 -7.32
N GLY A 176 -20.50 -8.17 -7.00
CA GLY A 176 -21.16 -9.04 -7.94
C GLY A 176 -21.82 -8.26 -9.09
N ASP A 177 -22.39 -8.97 -10.04
CA ASP A 177 -23.11 -8.38 -11.18
C ASP A 177 -24.18 -7.40 -10.69
N ASN A 178 -24.19 -6.17 -11.23
CA ASN A 178 -25.05 -5.05 -10.90
C ASN A 178 -24.92 -4.46 -9.47
N PRO A 179 -23.78 -3.84 -9.15
CA PRO A 179 -23.65 -3.12 -7.89
C PRO A 179 -24.57 -1.88 -7.88
N PRO A 180 -25.24 -1.59 -6.75
CA PRO A 180 -26.09 -0.41 -6.65
C PRO A 180 -25.30 0.91 -6.65
N GLU A 181 -24.10 0.93 -6.15
CA GLU A 181 -23.15 2.06 -6.15
C GLU A 181 -21.73 1.55 -5.80
N PRO A 182 -20.66 2.08 -6.41
CA PRO A 182 -19.29 1.57 -6.22
C PRO A 182 -18.53 2.21 -5.07
N ASP A 183 -19.11 2.46 -3.91
CA ASP A 183 -18.45 3.19 -2.83
C ASP A 183 -18.00 2.31 -1.66
N GLY A 184 -17.07 1.42 -1.92
CA GLY A 184 -16.38 0.65 -0.87
C GLY A 184 -15.21 1.38 -0.25
N THR A 185 -15.44 2.47 0.45
CA THR A 185 -14.39 3.22 1.14
C THR A 185 -13.94 2.49 2.40
N HIS A 186 -13.01 1.55 2.27
CA HIS A 186 -12.44 0.87 3.44
C HIS A 186 -11.48 1.79 4.20
N ARG A 187 -11.36 1.56 5.52
CA ARG A 187 -10.47 2.36 6.38
C ARG A 187 -9.53 1.48 7.17
N ILE A 188 -8.24 1.79 7.11
CA ILE A 188 -7.21 1.17 7.94
C ILE A 188 -6.47 2.31 8.64
N GLU A 189 -6.60 2.40 9.94
CA GLU A 189 -6.09 3.54 10.70
C GLU A 189 -5.36 3.11 11.97
N ASN A 190 -4.26 3.79 12.29
CA ASN A 190 -3.54 3.62 13.55
C ASN A 190 -3.12 2.16 13.83
N VAL A 191 -2.48 1.49 12.85
CA VAL A 191 -2.10 0.08 12.91
C VAL A 191 -0.58 -0.09 12.86
N LEU A 192 -0.04 -1.01 13.67
CA LEU A 192 1.32 -1.54 13.54
C LEU A 192 1.26 -2.91 12.85
N ILE A 193 2.18 -3.16 11.92
CA ILE A 193 2.29 -4.46 11.23
C ILE A 193 3.75 -4.86 11.18
N TRP A 194 4.08 -6.01 11.77
CA TRP A 194 5.45 -6.48 11.88
C TRP A 194 5.61 -7.94 11.47
N ASP A 195 6.74 -8.24 10.81
CA ASP A 195 7.21 -9.61 10.58
C ASP A 195 6.25 -10.48 9.77
N VAL A 196 5.83 -9.99 8.62
CA VAL A 196 4.84 -10.63 7.75
C VAL A 196 5.32 -10.69 6.30
N ALA A 197 4.63 -11.45 5.44
CA ALA A 197 5.00 -11.53 4.02
C ALA A 197 4.87 -10.20 3.30
N PHE A 198 3.80 -9.47 3.55
CA PHE A 198 3.55 -8.10 3.09
C PHE A 198 2.75 -7.35 4.17
N GLY A 199 2.87 -6.03 4.22
CA GLY A 199 2.18 -5.26 5.26
C GLY A 199 0.69 -5.11 4.99
N VAL A 200 0.33 -4.24 4.06
CA VAL A 200 -1.04 -3.97 3.64
C VAL A 200 -1.16 -4.18 2.14
N ALA A 201 -2.21 -4.88 1.71
CA ALA A 201 -2.58 -4.99 0.31
C ALA A 201 -4.06 -4.63 0.12
N VAL A 202 -4.34 -3.71 -0.81
CA VAL A 202 -5.68 -3.28 -1.23
C VAL A 202 -5.76 -3.54 -2.74
N LEU A 203 -6.44 -4.60 -3.15
CA LEU A 203 -6.31 -5.16 -4.50
C LEU A 203 -7.59 -5.11 -5.34
N GLY A 204 -8.76 -5.05 -4.71
CA GLY A 204 -10.04 -5.22 -5.38
C GLY A 204 -10.37 -4.07 -6.33
N LEU A 205 -11.15 -4.37 -7.37
CA LEU A 205 -11.67 -3.36 -8.29
C LEU A 205 -12.55 -2.33 -7.58
N ASP A 206 -13.28 -2.78 -6.58
CA ASP A 206 -14.22 -1.98 -5.82
C ASP A 206 -13.61 -1.41 -4.53
N ASP A 207 -12.33 -1.68 -4.28
CA ASP A 207 -11.59 -1.07 -3.17
C ASP A 207 -11.15 0.37 -3.56
N GLN A 208 -12.12 1.20 -3.95
CA GLN A 208 -11.92 2.59 -4.34
C GLN A 208 -12.11 3.52 -3.14
N GLY A 209 -11.41 4.65 -3.15
CA GLY A 209 -11.52 5.65 -2.09
C GLY A 209 -11.06 5.17 -0.71
N CYS A 210 -10.31 4.06 -0.64
CA CYS A 210 -9.80 3.53 0.63
C CYS A 210 -8.88 4.52 1.33
N GLN A 211 -8.95 4.55 2.66
CA GLN A 211 -8.14 5.42 3.50
C GLN A 211 -7.17 4.57 4.34
N LEU A 212 -5.89 4.76 4.10
CA LEU A 212 -4.80 4.16 4.86
C LEU A 212 -4.10 5.27 5.64
N ARG A 213 -4.25 5.32 6.96
CA ARG A 213 -3.74 6.43 7.78
C ARG A 213 -2.95 5.97 8.99
N ASN A 214 -1.84 6.65 9.28
CA ASN A 214 -1.02 6.40 10.47
C ASN A 214 -0.68 4.92 10.68
N ILE A 215 -0.25 4.24 9.60
CA ILE A 215 0.14 2.84 9.61
C ILE A 215 1.66 2.76 9.68
N ARG A 216 2.18 1.86 10.49
CA ARG A 216 3.60 1.52 10.51
C ARG A 216 3.81 0.07 10.12
N VAL A 217 4.55 -0.14 9.05
CA VAL A 217 4.94 -1.48 8.58
C VAL A 217 6.42 -1.67 8.83
N ARG A 218 6.78 -2.78 9.45
CA ARG A 218 8.17 -3.12 9.79
C ARG A 218 8.49 -4.53 9.38
N ARG A 219 9.54 -4.67 8.60
CA ARG A 219 10.11 -5.95 8.16
C ARG A 219 9.08 -6.86 7.49
N THR A 220 8.97 -6.72 6.20
CA THR A 220 8.17 -7.61 5.36
C THR A 220 9.08 -8.41 4.42
N LEU A 221 8.71 -9.64 4.11
CA LEU A 221 9.45 -10.45 3.12
C LEU A 221 9.40 -9.82 1.73
N GLY A 222 8.24 -9.30 1.35
CA GLY A 222 7.98 -8.58 0.11
C GLY A 222 7.65 -7.11 0.36
N ALA A 223 6.64 -6.59 -0.33
CA ALA A 223 6.23 -5.19 -0.25
C ALA A 223 5.72 -4.79 1.13
N GLY A 224 5.91 -3.52 1.50
CA GLY A 224 5.28 -2.95 2.68
C GLY A 224 3.81 -2.64 2.46
N VAL A 225 3.51 -1.89 1.42
CA VAL A 225 2.14 -1.51 1.02
C VAL A 225 1.97 -1.77 -0.47
N VAL A 226 0.88 -2.43 -0.84
CA VAL A 226 0.48 -2.67 -2.24
C VAL A 226 -0.93 -2.11 -2.44
N VAL A 227 -1.11 -1.25 -3.42
CA VAL A 227 -2.44 -0.71 -3.78
C VAL A 227 -2.68 -0.90 -5.27
N GLY A 228 -3.73 -1.61 -5.60
CA GLY A 228 -4.04 -2.05 -6.95
C GLY A 228 -3.34 -3.35 -7.34
N LYS A 229 -3.76 -3.93 -8.44
CA LYS A 229 -3.24 -5.20 -8.97
C LYS A 229 -2.05 -4.96 -9.91
N SER A 230 -0.99 -5.73 -9.75
CA SER A 230 0.09 -5.75 -10.74
C SER A 230 -0.41 -6.34 -12.07
N PRO A 231 0.21 -6.00 -13.20
CA PRO A 231 -0.14 -6.61 -14.50
C PRO A 231 -0.01 -8.13 -14.54
N GLU A 232 0.96 -8.68 -13.81
CA GLU A 232 1.10 -10.13 -13.69
C GLU A 232 -0.10 -10.73 -12.92
N HIS A 233 -0.62 -10.01 -11.95
CA HIS A 233 -1.81 -10.39 -11.22
C HIS A 233 -3.05 -10.37 -12.12
N ILE A 234 -3.21 -9.32 -12.93
CA ILE A 234 -4.30 -9.18 -13.88
C ILE A 234 -4.24 -10.29 -14.96
N ALA A 235 -3.06 -10.58 -15.49
CA ALA A 235 -2.88 -11.61 -16.49
C ALA A 235 -3.26 -13.02 -16.01
N SER A 236 -3.21 -13.26 -14.70
CA SER A 236 -3.61 -14.55 -14.11
C SER A 236 -5.11 -14.71 -13.92
N VAL A 237 -5.88 -13.61 -13.98
CA VAL A 237 -7.30 -13.61 -13.53
C VAL A 237 -8.29 -13.59 -14.70
N THR A 238 -8.01 -12.94 -15.83
CA THR A 238 -8.97 -12.99 -16.98
C THR A 238 -8.38 -12.45 -18.29
N ALA A 239 -8.45 -13.24 -19.32
CA ALA A 239 -8.37 -12.76 -20.69
C ALA A 239 -9.66 -11.96 -21.02
N GLY A 240 -9.59 -10.63 -21.03
CA GLY A 240 -10.63 -9.80 -21.63
C GLY A 240 -11.20 -8.63 -20.83
N ARG A 241 -10.95 -8.49 -19.52
CA ARG A 241 -11.35 -7.29 -18.76
C ARG A 241 -10.19 -6.32 -18.62
N ARG A 242 -10.38 -5.05 -18.98
CA ARG A 242 -9.51 -3.95 -18.53
C ARG A 242 -9.77 -3.74 -17.04
N GLU A 243 -9.11 -4.49 -16.20
CA GLU A 243 -9.21 -4.31 -14.77
C GLU A 243 -8.32 -3.16 -14.35
N ILE A 244 -8.93 -2.02 -14.05
CA ILE A 244 -8.31 -0.96 -13.28
C ILE A 244 -8.54 -1.38 -11.82
N GLY A 245 -7.54 -1.97 -11.17
CA GLY A 245 -7.64 -2.24 -9.74
C GLY A 245 -7.63 -0.97 -8.95
N ALA A 246 -8.18 -0.98 -7.75
CA ALA A 246 -8.29 0.07 -6.74
C ALA A 246 -7.93 1.50 -7.22
N ALA A 247 -8.79 2.48 -7.04
CA ALA A 247 -8.54 3.86 -7.46
C ALA A 247 -8.90 4.84 -6.33
N ASP A 248 -8.56 6.12 -6.51
CA ASP A 248 -9.00 7.22 -5.65
C ASP A 248 -8.62 7.08 -4.16
N ASN A 249 -7.57 6.31 -3.86
CA ASN A 249 -7.16 6.02 -2.49
C ASN A 249 -6.40 7.17 -1.85
N ILE A 250 -6.54 7.32 -0.53
CA ILE A 250 -5.77 8.26 0.30
C ILE A 250 -4.85 7.46 1.21
N ILE A 251 -3.55 7.70 1.06
CA ILE A 251 -2.50 7.05 1.84
C ILE A 251 -1.75 8.15 2.59
N ASP A 252 -2.03 8.28 3.88
CA ASP A 252 -1.61 9.41 4.69
C ASP A 252 -0.77 8.95 5.90
N ALA A 253 0.39 9.54 6.08
CA ALA A 253 1.30 9.27 7.19
C ALA A 253 1.61 7.77 7.39
N VAL A 254 1.79 7.04 6.30
CA VAL A 254 2.16 5.62 6.33
C VAL A 254 3.69 5.48 6.29
N ASP A 255 4.24 4.72 7.23
CA ASP A 255 5.68 4.55 7.42
C ASP A 255 6.07 3.08 7.23
N VAL A 256 6.81 2.80 6.17
CA VAL A 256 7.32 1.46 5.82
C VAL A 256 8.82 1.39 6.06
N SER A 257 9.27 0.39 6.78
CA SER A 257 10.70 0.16 7.03
C SER A 257 11.08 -1.31 6.91
N GLY A 258 12.15 -1.56 6.19
CA GLY A 258 12.69 -2.91 6.02
C GLY A 258 11.76 -3.82 5.23
N ALA A 259 11.19 -3.34 4.14
CA ALA A 259 10.49 -4.17 3.18
C ALA A 259 11.48 -4.95 2.29
N ASN A 260 10.95 -5.95 1.59
CA ASN A 260 11.69 -6.79 0.65
C ASN A 260 12.87 -7.54 1.28
N ILE A 261 12.74 -7.99 2.54
CA ILE A 261 13.82 -8.69 3.25
C ILE A 261 14.23 -9.99 2.53
N ALA A 262 13.31 -10.65 1.86
CA ALA A 262 13.61 -11.84 1.06
C ALA A 262 14.48 -11.54 -0.18
N GLY A 263 14.72 -10.25 -0.49
CA GLY A 263 15.55 -9.85 -1.63
C GLY A 263 14.87 -10.07 -2.99
N GLY A 264 13.55 -10.06 -3.02
CA GLY A 264 12.76 -10.12 -4.24
C GLY A 264 12.72 -8.78 -5.00
N THR A 265 11.73 -8.64 -5.86
CA THR A 265 11.54 -7.46 -6.73
C THR A 265 10.65 -6.38 -6.13
N ASN A 266 10.36 -6.43 -4.84
CA ASN A 266 9.38 -5.56 -4.21
C ASN A 266 9.97 -4.24 -3.70
N ALA A 267 9.12 -3.22 -3.65
CA ALA A 267 9.38 -1.92 -3.04
C ALA A 267 8.73 -1.78 -1.66
N GLY A 268 9.02 -0.69 -0.98
CA GLY A 268 8.29 -0.32 0.23
C GLY A 268 6.82 -0.04 -0.06
N PHE A 269 6.57 0.83 -1.04
CA PHE A 269 5.23 1.10 -1.59
C PHE A 269 5.17 0.69 -3.05
N GLU A 270 4.16 -0.09 -3.40
CA GLU A 270 3.84 -0.47 -4.77
C GLU A 270 2.43 0.03 -5.11
N ILE A 271 2.35 1.08 -5.90
CA ILE A 271 1.10 1.73 -6.28
C ILE A 271 0.80 1.45 -7.74
N TYR A 272 -0.03 0.47 -7.97
CA TYR A 272 -0.59 0.14 -9.29
C TYR A 272 -1.91 0.86 -9.54
N ALA A 273 -2.55 1.32 -8.45
CA ALA A 273 -3.78 2.10 -8.46
C ALA A 273 -3.62 3.43 -9.20
N THR A 274 -4.71 3.93 -9.74
CA THR A 274 -4.78 5.24 -10.37
C THR A 274 -5.44 6.26 -9.44
N ASN A 275 -5.22 7.55 -9.71
CA ASN A 275 -5.94 8.65 -9.04
C ASN A 275 -5.75 8.69 -7.51
N SER A 276 -4.71 8.06 -6.99
CA SER A 276 -4.49 7.96 -5.55
C SER A 276 -3.57 9.08 -5.05
N THR A 277 -3.75 9.46 -3.79
CA THR A 277 -2.96 10.53 -3.16
C THR A 277 -2.16 9.96 -2.00
N LEU A 278 -0.84 10.17 -2.03
CA LEU A 278 0.09 9.82 -0.97
C LEU A 278 0.59 11.09 -0.30
N ILE A 279 0.38 11.22 1.02
CA ILE A 279 0.72 12.42 1.78
C ILE A 279 1.61 12.04 2.96
N GLY A 280 2.78 12.67 3.07
CA GLY A 280 3.65 12.48 4.23
C GLY A 280 4.10 11.04 4.50
N CYS A 281 4.04 10.18 3.49
CA CYS A 281 4.45 8.79 3.62
C CYS A 281 5.97 8.66 3.68
N LYS A 282 6.45 7.69 4.45
CA LYS A 282 7.89 7.40 4.56
C LYS A 282 8.19 5.96 4.19
N SER A 283 9.28 5.77 3.43
CA SER A 283 9.79 4.45 3.03
C SER A 283 11.29 4.39 3.21
N TRP A 284 11.79 3.46 4.04
CA TRP A 284 13.22 3.44 4.38
C TRP A 284 13.74 2.04 4.71
N TYR A 285 15.07 1.83 4.50
CA TYR A 285 15.77 0.57 4.71
C TYR A 285 15.16 -0.64 3.98
N ASN A 286 14.53 -0.43 2.85
CA ASN A 286 14.04 -1.53 2.04
C ASN A 286 15.24 -2.26 1.43
N ARG A 287 15.20 -3.58 1.49
CA ARG A 287 16.33 -4.38 1.06
C ARG A 287 16.32 -4.64 -0.44
N ARG A 288 17.50 -4.67 -0.98
CA ARG A 288 17.81 -5.20 -2.28
C ARG A 288 18.79 -6.34 -2.10
N SER A 289 18.45 -7.53 -2.51
CA SER A 289 19.41 -8.62 -2.53
C SER A 289 20.42 -8.41 -3.65
N ILE A 290 21.71 -8.51 -3.29
CA ILE A 290 22.79 -8.58 -4.26
C ILE A 290 22.91 -9.99 -4.88
N HIS A 291 22.36 -11.00 -4.24
CA HIS A 291 22.47 -12.39 -4.67
C HIS A 291 21.53 -12.76 -5.82
N GLY A 292 20.83 -11.78 -6.33
CA GLY A 292 20.01 -11.98 -7.53
C GLY A 292 18.80 -12.87 -7.30
N ILE A 293 17.86 -12.73 -8.18
CA ILE A 293 16.79 -13.69 -8.37
C ILE A 293 17.41 -14.90 -9.05
N GLU A 294 17.33 -16.04 -8.39
CA GLU A 294 17.78 -17.36 -8.88
C GLU A 294 18.88 -17.34 -9.93
N GLY A 295 20.14 -17.38 -9.46
CA GLY A 295 21.28 -17.72 -10.29
C GLY A 295 21.91 -16.62 -11.14
N LYS A 296 21.45 -15.36 -11.03
CA LYS A 296 22.10 -14.24 -11.70
C LYS A 296 22.79 -13.31 -10.69
N PRO A 297 24.11 -13.13 -10.78
CA PRO A 297 24.81 -12.22 -9.86
C PRO A 297 24.32 -10.79 -10.05
N GLY A 298 23.77 -10.21 -8.98
CA GLY A 298 23.74 -8.78 -8.75
C GLY A 298 23.13 -7.84 -9.78
N GLY A 299 22.50 -8.35 -10.82
CA GLY A 299 22.08 -7.55 -11.94
C GLY A 299 20.67 -7.00 -11.84
N ILE A 300 20.50 -5.79 -11.29
CA ILE A 300 19.29 -4.99 -11.55
C ILE A 300 19.14 -4.68 -13.04
N TRP A 301 20.15 -4.86 -13.80
CA TRP A 301 20.34 -4.36 -15.16
C TRP A 301 20.38 -5.49 -16.20
N ASP A 302 19.53 -6.48 -16.07
CA ASP A 302 19.15 -7.24 -17.23
C ASP A 302 18.23 -6.37 -18.08
N THR A 303 18.79 -5.75 -19.10
CA THR A 303 18.08 -4.85 -20.02
C THR A 303 16.88 -5.52 -20.73
N SER A 304 16.81 -6.83 -20.72
CA SER A 304 15.69 -7.61 -21.27
C SER A 304 14.47 -7.69 -20.34
N ASN A 305 14.64 -7.41 -19.03
CA ASN A 305 13.59 -7.47 -18.01
C ASN A 305 13.58 -6.26 -17.07
N MET A 306 14.02 -5.10 -17.53
CA MET A 306 14.21 -3.89 -16.73
C MET A 306 13.01 -3.51 -15.84
N HIS A 307 11.80 -3.79 -16.29
CA HIS A 307 10.58 -3.41 -15.56
C HIS A 307 10.34 -4.22 -14.29
N ARG A 308 10.79 -5.46 -14.24
CA ARG A 308 10.64 -6.33 -13.07
C ARG A 308 11.58 -5.97 -11.92
N PHE A 309 12.74 -5.44 -12.25
CA PHE A 309 13.82 -5.21 -11.28
C PHE A 309 13.90 -3.79 -10.76
N THR A 310 13.23 -2.86 -11.42
CA THR A 310 13.29 -1.44 -11.07
C THR A 310 12.66 -1.16 -9.69
N ALA A 311 11.69 -1.96 -9.28
CA ALA A 311 11.06 -1.86 -7.96
C ALA A 311 11.91 -2.43 -6.82
N ALA A 312 12.87 -3.32 -7.12
CA ALA A 312 13.61 -4.06 -6.10
C ALA A 312 14.31 -3.17 -5.08
N GLY A 313 13.84 -3.20 -3.84
CA GLY A 313 14.37 -2.39 -2.75
C GLY A 313 14.11 -0.90 -2.88
N ALA A 314 13.28 -0.46 -3.80
CA ALA A 314 12.91 0.94 -3.93
C ALA A 314 12.06 1.43 -2.74
N GLY A 315 12.07 2.75 -2.52
CA GLY A 315 11.16 3.37 -1.55
C GLY A 315 9.72 3.31 -2.05
N PHE A 316 9.49 3.93 -3.20
CA PHE A 316 8.18 4.04 -3.83
C PHE A 316 8.26 3.59 -5.29
N PHE A 317 7.37 2.69 -5.68
CA PHE A 317 7.17 2.25 -7.05
C PHE A 317 5.76 2.64 -7.51
N ILE A 318 5.67 3.64 -8.38
CA ILE A 318 4.42 4.26 -8.81
C ILE A 318 4.17 3.90 -10.26
N ARG A 319 3.33 2.90 -10.50
CA ARG A 319 3.01 2.41 -11.84
C ARG A 319 1.64 2.88 -12.34
N GLY A 320 0.69 3.10 -11.45
CA GLY A 320 -0.59 3.69 -11.80
C GLY A 320 -0.45 5.14 -12.27
N GLY A 321 -1.40 5.60 -13.07
CA GLY A 321 -1.43 6.98 -13.55
C GLY A 321 -2.21 7.92 -12.64
N ARG A 322 -2.03 9.24 -12.85
CA ARG A 322 -2.78 10.31 -12.16
C ARG A 322 -2.63 10.33 -10.64
N ASN A 323 -1.55 9.78 -10.13
CA ASN A 323 -1.28 9.78 -8.70
C ASN A 323 -0.63 11.09 -8.25
N ILE A 324 -0.90 11.48 -7.02
CA ILE A 324 -0.31 12.66 -6.38
C ILE A 324 0.51 12.21 -5.18
N LEU A 325 1.80 12.55 -5.18
CA LEU A 325 2.70 12.32 -4.06
C LEU A 325 3.13 13.67 -3.50
N THR A 326 2.83 13.92 -2.24
CA THR A 326 3.17 15.18 -1.57
C THR A 326 3.88 14.91 -0.26
N ALA A 327 5.01 15.60 -0.04
CA ALA A 327 5.81 15.52 1.19
C ALA A 327 6.21 14.10 1.61
N CYS A 328 6.33 13.18 0.65
CA CYS A 328 6.78 11.81 0.91
C CYS A 328 8.31 11.74 1.04
N THR A 329 8.80 10.80 1.84
CA THR A 329 10.23 10.62 2.08
C THR A 329 10.67 9.20 1.77
N ALA A 330 11.63 9.05 0.86
CA ALA A 330 12.41 7.83 0.68
C ALA A 330 13.79 8.01 1.34
N GLN A 331 14.23 7.05 2.15
CA GLN A 331 15.50 7.18 2.86
C GLN A 331 16.24 5.84 2.91
N GLU A 332 17.52 5.85 2.56
CA GLU A 332 18.41 4.69 2.73
C GLU A 332 17.84 3.38 2.18
N ASN A 333 17.17 3.45 1.04
CA ASN A 333 16.64 2.29 0.37
C ASN A 333 17.72 1.58 -0.44
N GLY A 334 17.64 0.26 -0.54
CA GLY A 334 18.62 -0.54 -1.29
C GLY A 334 18.52 -0.32 -2.82
N GLY A 335 17.38 0.11 -3.31
CA GLY A 335 17.12 0.51 -4.70
C GLY A 335 16.98 2.01 -4.85
N HIS A 336 16.17 2.44 -5.81
CA HIS A 336 15.83 3.84 -6.04
C HIS A 336 15.00 4.41 -4.88
N GLY A 337 14.99 5.74 -4.74
CA GLY A 337 14.06 6.41 -3.82
C GLY A 337 12.63 6.33 -4.33
N PHE A 338 12.39 6.97 -5.46
CA PHE A 338 11.11 6.98 -6.17
C PHE A 338 11.29 6.43 -7.58
N VAL A 339 10.46 5.49 -7.97
CA VAL A 339 10.38 4.92 -9.32
C VAL A 339 9.05 5.32 -9.93
N LEU A 340 9.07 6.11 -10.97
CA LEU A 340 7.88 6.64 -11.64
C LEU A 340 7.73 5.96 -12.99
N VAL A 341 6.71 5.13 -13.12
CA VAL A 341 6.41 4.33 -14.32
C VAL A 341 5.13 4.81 -14.99
N GLY A 342 4.15 5.25 -14.19
CA GLY A 342 2.83 5.68 -14.65
C GLY A 342 2.85 7.04 -15.35
N HIS A 343 1.66 7.49 -15.69
CA HIS A 343 1.47 8.74 -16.44
C HIS A 343 0.66 9.77 -15.65
N SER A 344 0.75 11.04 -16.06
CA SER A 344 -0.07 12.14 -15.54
C SER A 344 -0.02 12.32 -14.02
N SER A 345 1.07 11.89 -13.39
CA SER A 345 1.25 11.94 -11.95
C SER A 345 2.04 13.18 -11.53
N GLN A 346 1.84 13.59 -10.27
CA GLN A 346 2.51 14.73 -9.66
C GLN A 346 3.33 14.28 -8.46
N VAL A 347 4.58 14.72 -8.38
CA VAL A 347 5.47 14.45 -7.25
C VAL A 347 6.00 15.80 -6.77
N THR A 348 5.54 16.25 -5.60
CA THR A 348 5.78 17.60 -5.13
C THR A 348 6.24 17.63 -3.68
N GLY A 349 7.32 18.37 -3.41
CA GLY A 349 7.86 18.50 -2.06
C GLY A 349 8.34 17.19 -1.43
N CYS A 350 8.64 16.19 -2.26
CA CYS A 350 9.15 14.91 -1.79
C CYS A 350 10.66 14.95 -1.59
N ARG A 351 11.15 14.14 -0.68
CA ARG A 351 12.59 14.00 -0.41
C ARG A 351 13.04 12.56 -0.60
N SER A 352 14.14 12.40 -1.30
CA SER A 352 14.86 11.15 -1.31
C SER A 352 16.27 11.35 -0.79
N ALA A 353 16.69 10.50 0.14
CA ALA A 353 17.96 10.64 0.81
C ALA A 353 18.74 9.32 0.83
N SER A 354 19.95 9.36 0.29
CA SER A 354 20.87 8.21 0.30
C SER A 354 20.25 6.92 -0.21
N SER A 355 19.38 6.96 -1.21
CA SER A 355 18.88 5.77 -1.91
C SER A 355 20.05 5.07 -2.60
N SER A 356 19.89 3.77 -2.87
CA SER A 356 20.98 2.85 -3.20
C SER A 356 21.93 2.52 -2.04
N TRP A 357 21.44 2.69 -0.81
CA TRP A 357 22.03 2.05 0.33
C TRP A 357 21.94 0.54 0.12
N HIS A 358 22.98 -0.02 -0.47
CA HIS A 358 23.00 -1.44 -0.75
C HIS A 358 22.85 -2.24 0.53
N ASP A 359 22.48 -3.46 0.32
CA ASP A 359 22.47 -4.47 1.36
C ASP A 359 23.77 -4.42 2.15
N CYS A 360 23.69 -4.15 3.44
CA CYS A 360 24.82 -4.02 4.35
C CYS A 360 25.68 -5.29 4.46
N VAL A 361 25.35 -6.32 3.70
CA VAL A 361 25.84 -7.67 3.85
C VAL A 361 27.17 -7.93 3.15
N SER A 362 27.50 -7.25 2.07
CA SER A 362 28.64 -7.71 1.28
C SER A 362 29.80 -6.77 1.14
N GLY A 363 29.71 -5.53 1.58
CA GLY A 363 30.80 -4.56 1.38
C GLY A 363 31.16 -4.28 -0.09
N GLU A 364 30.60 -5.00 -1.03
CA GLU A 364 30.81 -4.85 -2.46
C GLU A 364 29.73 -4.00 -3.12
N ALA A 365 29.61 -2.79 -2.66
CA ALA A 365 28.69 -1.90 -3.27
C ALA A 365 29.26 -1.25 -4.51
N LYS A 366 28.69 -1.54 -5.60
CA LYS A 366 28.64 -0.57 -6.68
C LYS A 366 27.17 -0.21 -6.89
N PRO A 367 26.72 0.92 -6.38
CA PRO A 367 25.44 1.47 -6.78
C PRO A 367 25.58 1.93 -8.23
N ALA A 368 25.61 0.96 -9.15
CA ALA A 368 26.02 1.28 -10.49
C ALA A 368 25.11 2.32 -11.13
N GLU A 369 23.83 2.42 -10.77
CA GLU A 369 22.92 3.32 -11.47
C GLU A 369 21.65 3.69 -10.68
N ALA A 370 21.62 3.58 -9.35
CA ALA A 370 20.46 4.00 -8.61
C ALA A 370 20.32 5.52 -8.57
N ALA A 371 19.08 5.97 -8.59
CA ALA A 371 18.72 7.38 -8.52
C ALA A 371 17.76 7.60 -7.35
N ASP A 372 17.78 8.81 -6.81
CA ASP A 372 16.77 9.21 -5.84
C ASP A 372 15.39 9.32 -6.50
N PHE A 373 15.33 9.93 -7.68
CA PHE A 373 14.12 9.97 -8.50
C PHE A 373 14.42 9.34 -9.86
N PHE A 374 13.78 8.20 -10.13
CA PHE A 374 13.97 7.45 -11.36
C PHE A 374 12.68 7.44 -12.19
N VAL A 375 12.74 8.02 -13.37
CA VAL A 375 11.63 8.11 -14.32
C VAL A 375 11.89 7.11 -15.45
N THR A 376 11.03 6.12 -15.56
CA THR A 376 11.20 5.07 -16.56
C THR A 376 10.76 5.50 -17.95
N ASN A 377 11.17 4.75 -18.96
CA ASN A 377 10.84 4.97 -20.36
C ASN A 377 9.34 4.91 -20.71
N TRP A 378 8.51 4.44 -19.80
CA TRP A 378 7.03 4.39 -19.96
C TRP A 378 6.33 5.62 -19.39
N ALA A 379 7.03 6.38 -18.56
CA ALA A 379 6.44 7.51 -17.86
C ALA A 379 6.26 8.72 -18.80
N HIS A 380 5.11 9.35 -18.69
CA HIS A 380 4.82 10.56 -19.46
C HIS A 380 3.83 11.50 -18.75
N HIS A 381 3.82 12.77 -19.14
CA HIS A 381 2.99 13.81 -18.55
C HIS A 381 3.18 13.94 -17.03
N LEU A 382 4.42 13.93 -16.56
CA LEU A 382 4.73 14.04 -15.14
C LEU A 382 5.05 15.49 -14.74
N ILE A 383 4.67 15.82 -13.50
CA ILE A 383 5.10 17.05 -12.84
C ILE A 383 5.99 16.71 -11.64
N LEU A 384 7.24 17.15 -11.66
CA LEU A 384 8.22 16.96 -10.59
C LEU A 384 8.63 18.33 -10.06
N SER A 385 8.10 18.78 -8.93
CA SER A 385 8.37 20.13 -8.43
C SER A 385 8.76 20.14 -6.95
N SER A 386 9.71 20.99 -6.62
CA SER A 386 10.17 21.21 -5.24
C SER A 386 10.67 19.93 -4.53
N ASN A 387 11.20 18.98 -5.29
CA ASN A 387 11.71 17.74 -4.74
C ASN A 387 13.20 17.87 -4.39
N ILE A 388 13.64 17.13 -3.38
CA ILE A 388 15.02 17.11 -2.91
C ILE A 388 15.60 15.72 -3.04
N ALA A 389 16.68 15.60 -3.80
CA ALA A 389 17.53 14.43 -3.87
C ALA A 389 18.82 14.72 -3.09
N GLN A 390 19.18 13.90 -2.10
CA GLN A 390 20.25 14.21 -1.17
C GLN A 390 21.13 13.01 -0.84
N ALA A 391 22.43 13.21 -0.76
CA ALA A 391 23.35 12.29 -0.13
C ALA A 391 23.54 12.67 1.34
N GLU A 392 22.95 11.93 2.27
CA GLU A 392 23.10 12.18 3.72
C GLU A 392 24.38 11.58 4.30
N TYR A 393 24.88 10.51 3.70
CA TYR A 393 26.02 9.79 4.24
C TYR A 393 27.13 9.66 3.22
N LYS A 394 28.33 10.03 3.63
CA LYS A 394 29.54 9.90 2.82
C LYS A 394 29.76 8.42 2.42
N GLY A 395 29.94 8.19 1.13
CA GLY A 395 30.12 6.84 0.57
C GLY A 395 28.83 6.05 0.30
N LYS A 396 27.65 6.63 0.61
CA LYS A 396 26.36 6.02 0.35
C LYS A 396 25.48 6.98 -0.44
N THR A 397 26.02 7.35 -1.57
CA THR A 397 25.45 8.38 -2.43
C THR A 397 24.84 7.71 -3.64
N PRO A 398 23.59 8.00 -4.01
CA PRO A 398 23.03 7.56 -5.27
C PRO A 398 23.86 8.15 -6.41
N ARG A 399 23.93 7.44 -7.52
CA ARG A 399 24.66 7.94 -8.68
C ARG A 399 24.03 9.21 -9.25
N TYR A 400 22.68 9.23 -9.23
CA TYR A 400 21.91 10.34 -9.80
C TYR A 400 20.90 10.86 -8.78
N GLY A 401 20.73 12.18 -8.76
CA GLY A 401 19.58 12.80 -8.09
C GLY A 401 18.29 12.48 -8.85
N PHE A 402 18.29 12.82 -10.14
CA PHE A 402 17.18 12.58 -11.06
C PHE A 402 17.70 11.81 -12.28
N ALA A 403 17.12 10.65 -12.57
CA ALA A 403 17.43 9.89 -13.78
C ALA A 403 16.17 9.72 -14.60
N ILE A 404 16.22 10.12 -15.88
CA ILE A 404 15.11 10.03 -16.81
C ILE A 404 15.55 9.16 -17.97
N GLU A 405 14.83 8.07 -18.21
CA GLU A 405 15.16 7.14 -19.28
C GLU A 405 14.72 7.65 -20.66
N LYS A 406 15.35 7.10 -21.68
CA LYS A 406 14.95 7.29 -23.08
C LYS A 406 13.49 6.93 -23.25
N TRP A 407 12.74 7.67 -24.03
CA TRP A 407 11.30 7.53 -24.31
C TRP A 407 10.36 8.11 -23.26
N ALA A 408 10.80 8.42 -22.06
CA ALA A 408 10.01 9.26 -21.16
C ALA A 408 9.80 10.64 -21.77
N HIS A 409 8.58 11.17 -21.73
CA HIS A 409 8.25 12.44 -22.40
C HIS A 409 7.24 13.28 -21.62
N ASP A 410 7.13 14.55 -21.99
CA ASP A 410 6.23 15.52 -21.34
C ASP A 410 6.42 15.60 -19.82
N ILE A 411 7.66 15.69 -19.40
CA ILE A 411 8.03 15.82 -18.00
C ILE A 411 8.40 17.25 -17.72
N SER A 412 7.76 17.85 -16.74
CA SER A 412 8.00 19.24 -16.36
C SER A 412 8.13 19.40 -14.85
N GLY A 413 8.69 20.50 -14.42
CA GLY A 413 8.76 20.85 -13.01
C GLY A 413 9.84 21.87 -12.71
N THR A 414 9.70 22.54 -11.56
CA THR A 414 10.57 23.61 -11.12
C THR A 414 11.03 23.40 -9.70
N SER A 415 12.06 24.15 -9.31
CA SER A 415 12.54 24.18 -7.92
C SER A 415 12.97 22.84 -7.33
N ASN A 416 13.34 21.87 -8.18
CA ASN A 416 13.96 20.65 -7.70
C ASN A 416 15.40 20.91 -7.28
N MET A 417 15.90 20.14 -6.30
CA MET A 417 17.24 20.34 -5.75
C MET A 417 17.98 19.02 -5.63
N THR A 418 19.28 19.05 -5.90
CA THR A 418 20.20 17.99 -5.52
C THR A 418 21.22 18.52 -4.53
N VAL A 419 21.53 17.72 -3.49
CA VAL A 419 22.47 18.06 -2.43
C VAL A 419 23.51 16.95 -2.31
N ASP A 420 24.77 17.31 -2.50
CA ASP A 420 25.92 16.41 -2.40
C ASP A 420 25.87 15.17 -3.31
N ILE A 421 25.17 15.24 -4.43
CA ILE A 421 25.08 14.16 -5.41
C ILE A 421 26.05 14.42 -6.57
N PRO A 422 26.96 13.49 -6.90
CA PRO A 422 27.98 13.71 -7.91
C PRO A 422 27.45 14.00 -9.31
N THR A 423 26.34 13.35 -9.67
CA THR A 423 25.67 13.57 -10.96
C THR A 423 24.24 14.01 -10.70
N PRO A 424 23.96 15.32 -10.73
CA PRO A 424 22.65 15.85 -10.36
C PRO A 424 21.50 15.26 -11.18
N HIS A 425 21.71 15.09 -12.48
CA HIS A 425 20.71 14.52 -13.36
C HIS A 425 21.34 13.72 -14.51
N ARG A 426 20.58 12.76 -14.99
CA ARG A 426 20.81 12.07 -16.25
C ARG A 426 19.52 12.09 -17.04
N ALA A 427 19.60 12.57 -18.25
CA ALA A 427 18.53 12.43 -19.23
C ALA A 427 19.13 11.76 -20.47
N THR A 428 18.65 10.61 -20.84
CA THR A 428 19.12 9.91 -22.04
C THR A 428 18.33 10.36 -23.24
N ASP A 429 19.03 11.02 -24.18
CA ASP A 429 18.64 11.45 -25.53
C ASP A 429 17.12 11.59 -25.75
N MET A 430 16.64 12.81 -25.55
CA MET A 430 15.23 13.07 -25.42
C MET A 430 14.75 13.91 -26.57
N GLY A 431 14.11 13.24 -27.48
CA GLY A 431 13.56 13.88 -28.65
C GLY A 431 12.44 14.87 -28.37
N VAL A 432 11.81 14.89 -27.20
CA VAL A 432 10.70 15.83 -26.94
C VAL A 432 10.48 16.06 -25.43
N ALA A 433 10.49 17.37 -25.07
CA ALA A 433 9.79 17.95 -23.91
C ALA A 433 10.08 17.41 -22.51
N VAL A 434 11.34 17.40 -22.07
CA VAL A 434 11.62 17.45 -20.64
C VAL A 434 12.06 18.86 -20.27
N LYS A 435 11.27 19.52 -19.42
CA LYS A 435 11.54 20.85 -18.88
C LYS A 435 11.66 20.74 -17.36
N LEU A 436 12.75 20.19 -16.89
CA LEU A 436 13.00 20.01 -15.46
C LEU A 436 14.08 20.99 -15.00
N GLU A 437 13.73 21.89 -14.11
CA GLU A 437 14.67 22.76 -13.43
C GLU A 437 15.22 22.05 -12.20
N ILE A 438 16.54 21.90 -12.13
CA ILE A 438 17.25 21.25 -11.03
C ILE A 438 18.37 22.16 -10.56
N ASN A 439 18.30 22.60 -9.31
CA ASN A 439 19.34 23.37 -8.66
C ASN A 439 20.29 22.44 -7.91
N THR A 440 21.57 22.71 -7.95
CA THR A 440 22.60 21.90 -7.27
C THR A 440 23.21 22.68 -6.13
N ASN A 441 23.22 22.08 -4.94
CA ASN A 441 23.89 22.61 -3.78
C ASN A 441 24.94 21.61 -3.29
N THR A 442 26.10 22.11 -2.89
CA THR A 442 27.11 21.35 -2.17
C THR A 442 27.20 21.90 -0.76
N ILE A 443 27.00 21.05 0.23
CA ILE A 443 27.21 21.43 1.63
C ILE A 443 28.65 21.05 1.97
N ASN A 444 29.52 22.05 2.17
CA ASN A 444 30.92 21.88 2.55
C ASN A 444 31.08 21.38 3.99
#